data_14d1216b4a8f75679549931f28d9f38d
#
_entry.id   14d1216b4a8f75679549931f28d9f38d
#
_cell.length_a   1.000
_cell.length_b   1.000
_cell.length_c   1.000
_cell.angle_alpha   90.00
_cell.angle_beta   90.00
_cell.angle_gamma   90.00
#
_symmetry.space_group_name_H-M   'P 1'
#
loop_
_entity.id
_entity.type
_entity.pdbx_description
1 polymer ?
#
loop_
_entity_poly.entity_id
_entity_poly.type
_entity_poly.pdbx_seq_one_letter_code
_entity_poly.pdbx_strand_id
1 'polypeptide(L)'
;MKFGVLALDYDGTIAQDGVLAPGIKPAIAEARGRGIVVIIATGRILSDLRSLCGDLSFVDAVVAENGAVLAFPNGQTRTLCRLPADSSDRER
;
A
#
# COMPACT_ATOMS: atom_id res chain seq x y z
N MET A 1 22.46 5.58 12.17
CA MET A 1 21.12 5.81 11.64
C MET A 1 20.32 4.52 11.65
N LYS A 2 19.08 4.61 12.02
CA LYS A 2 18.22 3.45 12.06
C LYS A 2 17.26 3.46 10.90
N PHE A 3 17.04 2.29 10.38
CA PHE A 3 16.06 2.08 9.33
C PHE A 3 14.96 1.18 9.85
N GLY A 4 13.77 1.43 9.39
CA GLY A 4 12.64 0.62 9.74
C GLY A 4 11.65 0.57 8.60
N VAL A 5 10.73 -0.36 8.71
CA VAL A 5 9.64 -0.49 7.74
C VAL A 5 8.34 -0.38 8.50
N LEU A 6 7.48 0.50 8.03
CA LEU A 6 6.15 0.69 8.59
C LEU A 6 5.13 0.26 7.56
N ALA A 7 4.38 -0.78 7.87
CA ALA A 7 3.32 -1.25 7.00
C ALA A 7 1.98 -0.82 7.58
N LEU A 8 1.18 -0.13 6.78
CA LEU A 8 -0.09 0.45 7.22
C LEU A 8 -1.23 -0.14 6.41
N ASP A 9 -2.23 -0.66 7.10
CA ASP A 9 -3.49 -1.02 6.44
C ASP A 9 -4.17 0.25 5.96
N TYR A 10 -4.77 0.18 4.79
CA TYR A 10 -5.45 1.34 4.23
C TYR A 10 -6.82 1.54 4.89
N ASP A 11 -7.76 0.65 4.61
CA ASP A 11 -9.13 0.82 5.12
C ASP A 11 -9.20 0.55 6.61
N GLY A 12 -9.82 1.48 7.35
CA GLY A 12 -10.00 1.33 8.78
C GLY A 12 -8.79 1.73 9.60
N THR A 13 -7.67 2.06 8.98
CA THR A 13 -6.46 2.50 9.67
C THR A 13 -6.09 3.91 9.27
N ILE A 14 -5.66 4.09 8.02
CA ILE A 14 -5.30 5.43 7.54
C ILE A 14 -6.38 6.05 6.67
N ALA A 15 -7.41 5.29 6.33
CA ALA A 15 -8.52 5.78 5.52
C ALA A 15 -9.82 5.33 6.13
N GLN A 16 -10.82 6.17 5.97
CA GLN A 16 -12.17 5.89 6.41
C GLN A 16 -13.12 6.13 5.24
N ASP A 17 -13.97 5.14 4.94
CA ASP A 17 -14.85 5.20 3.77
C ASP A 17 -14.06 5.47 2.49
N GLY A 18 -12.87 4.91 2.41
CA GLY A 18 -12.01 5.04 1.24
C GLY A 18 -11.20 6.34 1.16
N VAL A 19 -11.42 7.26 2.10
CA VAL A 19 -10.77 8.58 2.06
C VAL A 19 -9.68 8.65 3.12
N LEU A 20 -8.50 9.10 2.72
CA LEU A 20 -7.38 9.27 3.66
C LEU A 20 -7.74 10.26 4.74
N ALA A 21 -7.38 9.91 5.98
CA ALA A 21 -7.60 10.80 7.11
C ALA A 21 -6.76 12.05 6.97
N PRO A 22 -7.28 13.21 7.42
CA PRO A 22 -6.48 14.44 7.42
C PRO A 22 -5.23 14.25 8.28
N GLY A 23 -4.11 14.75 7.80
CA GLY A 23 -2.86 14.67 8.55
C GLY A 23 -2.06 13.40 8.30
N ILE A 24 -2.62 12.41 7.60
CA ILE A 24 -1.89 11.17 7.34
C ILE A 24 -0.70 11.42 6.42
N LYS A 25 -0.91 12.16 5.34
CA LYS A 25 0.20 12.40 4.40
C LYS A 25 1.37 13.15 5.05
N PRO A 26 1.14 14.21 5.83
CA PRO A 26 2.25 14.84 6.55
C PRO A 26 2.93 13.90 7.54
N ALA A 27 2.17 13.07 8.24
CA ALA A 27 2.76 12.13 9.19
C ALA A 27 3.64 11.12 8.50
N ILE A 28 3.20 10.61 7.35
CA ILE A 28 3.99 9.67 6.56
C ILE A 28 5.25 10.36 6.05
N ALA A 29 5.13 11.60 5.58
CA ALA A 29 6.30 12.34 5.10
C ALA A 29 7.33 12.50 6.21
N GLU A 30 6.89 12.76 7.43
CA GLU A 30 7.80 12.88 8.54
C GLU A 30 8.51 11.56 8.83
N ALA A 31 7.78 10.46 8.81
CA ALA A 31 8.38 9.14 9.04
C ALA A 31 9.41 8.84 7.97
N ARG A 32 9.10 9.12 6.71
CA ARG A 32 10.04 8.88 5.62
C ARG A 32 11.27 9.77 5.77
N GLY A 33 11.08 11.00 6.23
CA GLY A 33 12.20 11.89 6.46
C GLY A 33 13.14 11.40 7.55
N ARG A 34 12.67 10.49 8.39
CA ARG A 34 13.50 9.86 9.44
C ARG A 34 14.12 8.54 9.00
N GLY A 35 13.99 8.19 7.73
CA GLY A 35 14.58 6.97 7.20
C GLY A 35 13.67 5.75 7.30
N ILE A 36 12.39 5.94 7.58
CA ILE A 36 11.44 4.83 7.65
C ILE A 36 10.84 4.61 6.28
N VAL A 37 10.86 3.35 5.85
CA VAL A 37 10.19 2.94 4.62
C VAL A 37 8.72 2.71 4.94
N VAL A 38 7.83 3.37 4.24
CA VAL A 38 6.39 3.29 4.50
C VAL A 38 5.72 2.54 3.37
N ILE A 39 4.98 1.50 3.72
CA ILE A 39 4.28 0.65 2.77
C ILE A 39 2.81 0.63 3.15
N ILE A 40 1.93 0.78 2.17
CA ILE A 40 0.50 0.59 2.38
C ILE A 40 0.14 -0.83 1.97
N ALA A 41 -0.64 -1.51 2.80
CA ALA A 41 -1.17 -2.83 2.48
C ALA A 41 -2.69 -2.71 2.36
N THR A 42 -3.25 -3.29 1.31
CA THR A 42 -4.68 -3.18 1.06
C THR A 42 -5.18 -4.36 0.24
N GLY A 43 -6.45 -4.70 0.45
CA GLY A 43 -7.13 -5.65 -0.42
C GLY A 43 -7.71 -5.01 -1.66
N ARG A 44 -7.70 -3.67 -1.73
CA ARG A 44 -8.28 -2.97 -2.87
C ARG A 44 -7.47 -3.23 -4.13
N ILE A 45 -8.15 -3.19 -5.27
CA ILE A 45 -7.49 -3.21 -6.56
C ILE A 45 -6.68 -1.92 -6.71
N LEU A 46 -5.50 -2.02 -7.31
CA LEU A 46 -4.59 -0.89 -7.40
C LEU A 46 -5.23 0.32 -8.09
N SER A 47 -5.98 0.09 -9.16
CA SER A 47 -6.64 1.19 -9.87
C SER A 47 -7.68 1.88 -8.99
N ASP A 48 -8.36 1.11 -8.14
CA ASP A 48 -9.32 1.68 -7.21
C ASP A 48 -8.60 2.56 -6.18
N LEU A 49 -7.50 2.08 -5.65
CA LEU A 49 -6.71 2.85 -4.69
C LEU A 49 -6.21 4.15 -5.32
N ARG A 50 -5.75 4.09 -6.55
CA ARG A 50 -5.28 5.29 -7.25
C ARG A 50 -6.39 6.29 -7.48
N SER A 51 -7.60 5.83 -7.73
CA SER A 51 -8.71 6.78 -7.91
C SER A 51 -9.09 7.44 -6.60
N LEU A 52 -8.84 6.80 -5.45
CA LEU A 52 -9.14 7.38 -4.15
C LEU A 52 -8.04 8.31 -3.64
N CYS A 53 -6.80 7.93 -3.85
CA CYS A 53 -5.64 8.65 -3.31
C CYS A 53 -4.96 9.54 -4.32
N GLY A 54 -5.21 9.33 -5.60
CA GLY A 54 -4.46 9.99 -6.65
C GLY A 54 -3.07 9.41 -6.74
N ASP A 55 -2.08 10.29 -6.79
CA ASP A 55 -0.69 9.91 -6.85
C ASP A 55 -0.27 9.19 -5.57
N LEU A 56 0.37 8.05 -5.70
CA LEU A 56 0.83 7.25 -4.56
C LEU A 56 2.26 7.57 -4.16
N SER A 57 2.76 8.74 -4.56
CA SER A 57 4.15 9.11 -4.27
C SER A 57 4.39 9.42 -2.80
N PHE A 58 3.34 9.51 -1.99
CA PHE A 58 3.50 9.80 -0.56
C PHE A 58 3.99 8.58 0.24
N VAL A 59 4.07 7.41 -0.37
CA VAL A 59 4.60 6.20 0.28
C VAL A 59 5.69 5.61 -0.59
N ASP A 60 6.44 4.66 -0.03
CA ASP A 60 7.53 4.02 -0.75
C ASP A 60 7.03 2.87 -1.63
N ALA A 61 5.96 2.22 -1.21
CA ALA A 61 5.39 1.13 -1.98
C ALA A 61 3.99 0.84 -1.50
N VAL A 62 3.23 0.16 -2.34
CA VAL A 62 1.88 -0.30 -2.00
C VAL A 62 1.80 -1.77 -2.32
N VAL A 63 1.34 -2.56 -1.35
CA VAL A 63 1.01 -3.96 -1.56
C VAL A 63 -0.50 -4.02 -1.68
N ALA A 64 -0.98 -4.21 -2.90
CA ALA A 64 -2.41 -4.16 -3.21
C ALA A 64 -2.94 -5.55 -3.52
N GLU A 65 -4.25 -5.65 -3.62
CA GLU A 65 -4.93 -6.87 -4.04
C GLU A 65 -4.53 -8.07 -3.18
N ASN A 66 -4.53 -7.83 -1.85
CA ASN A 66 -4.22 -8.85 -0.85
C ASN A 66 -2.85 -9.49 -1.04
N GLY A 67 -1.87 -8.69 -1.46
CA GLY A 67 -0.51 -9.16 -1.62
C GLY A 67 -0.14 -9.60 -3.02
N ALA A 68 -1.09 -9.55 -3.95
CA ALA A 68 -0.81 -10.01 -5.31
C ALA A 68 -0.03 -9.00 -6.14
N VAL A 69 -0.14 -7.71 -5.81
CA VAL A 69 0.47 -6.66 -6.62
C VAL A 69 1.31 -5.74 -5.73
N LEU A 70 2.54 -5.50 -6.14
CA LEU A 70 3.41 -4.50 -5.52
C LEU A 70 3.54 -3.32 -6.48
N ALA A 71 3.22 -2.13 -6.00
CA ALA A 71 3.25 -0.92 -6.81
C ALA A 71 4.21 0.09 -6.21
N PHE A 72 4.91 0.81 -7.08
CA PHE A 72 5.87 1.82 -6.69
C PHE A 72 5.41 3.21 -7.16
N PRO A 73 5.92 4.27 -6.52
CA PRO A 73 5.50 5.63 -6.89
C PRO A 73 5.80 6.01 -8.33
N ASN A 74 6.81 5.39 -8.95
CA ASN A 74 7.17 5.69 -10.33
C ASN A 74 6.22 5.07 -11.35
N GLY A 75 5.17 4.40 -10.89
CA GLY A 75 4.20 3.76 -11.76
C GLY A 75 4.49 2.30 -12.07
N GLN A 76 5.65 1.80 -11.67
CA GLN A 76 5.97 0.40 -11.91
C GLN A 76 5.16 -0.50 -10.97
N THR A 77 4.81 -1.66 -11.47
CA THR A 77 4.12 -2.66 -10.68
C THR A 77 4.75 -4.03 -10.89
N ARG A 78 4.57 -4.89 -9.90
CA ARG A 78 4.99 -6.29 -9.98
C ARG A 78 3.90 -7.17 -9.45
N THR A 79 3.70 -8.30 -10.10
CA THR A 79 2.84 -9.34 -9.57
C THR A 79 3.70 -10.19 -8.65
N LEU A 80 3.38 -10.16 -7.35
CA LEU A 80 4.18 -10.84 -6.35
C LEU A 80 3.88 -12.32 -6.28
N CYS A 81 2.64 -12.67 -6.49
CA CYS A 81 2.21 -14.05 -6.33
C CYS A 81 1.15 -14.35 -7.36
N ARG A 82 1.36 -15.42 -8.09
CA ARG A 82 0.35 -15.92 -9.00
C ARG A 82 -0.30 -17.11 -8.33
N LEU A 83 -1.52 -16.89 -7.87
CA LEU A 83 -2.24 -17.96 -7.20
C LEU A 83 -2.69 -19.00 -8.21
N PRO A 84 -2.62 -20.28 -7.86
CA PRO A 84 -3.18 -21.32 -8.72
C PRO A 84 -4.68 -21.09 -8.86
N ALA A 85 -5.15 -21.38 -9.95
CA ALA A 85 -6.60 -21.23 -10.16
C ALA A 85 -7.37 -22.10 -9.21
N ASP A 86 -6.43 -22.05 -8.37
CA ASP A 86 -6.66 -22.20 -7.57
C ASP A 86 -6.82 -22.31 -6.75
N SER A 87 -6.36 -22.78 -6.52
CA SER A 87 -6.16 -22.62 -5.75
C SER A 87 -6.57 -22.56 -4.82
N SER A 88 -6.63 -23.08 -4.93
CA SER A 88 -6.84 -22.72 -4.14
C SER A 88 -6.95 -22.71 -3.29
N ASP A 89 -6.73 -23.20 -3.66
CA ASP A 89 -6.63 -22.92 -2.95
C ASP A 89 -6.74 -22.87 -2.16
N ARG A 90 -6.70 -23.34 -2.23
CA ARG A 90 -6.51 -23.09 -1.60
C ARG A 90 -6.71 -23.08 -0.75
N GLU A 91 -6.54 -23.57 -1.01
CA GLU A 91 -6.50 -23.39 -0.37
C GLU A 91 -6.72 -23.30 0.24
N ARG A 92 -6.90 -23.94 0.29
CA ARG A 92 -6.78 -23.74 0.76
C ARG A 92 -6.82 -23.57 1.32
#